data_91373cbd265eaafcbadeb70c6368ad01
#
_entry.id   91373cbd265eaafcbadeb70c6368ad01
#
_cell.length_a   1.000
_cell.length_b   1.000
_cell.length_c   1.000
_cell.angle_alpha   90.00
_cell.angle_beta   90.00
_cell.angle_gamma   90.00
#
_symmetry.space_group_name_H-M   'P 1'
#
loop_
_entity.id
_entity.type
_entity.pdbx_description
1 polymer ?
#
loop_
_entity_poly.entity_id
_entity_poly.type
_entity_poly.pdbx_seq_one_letter_code
_entity_poly.pdbx_strand_id
1 'polypeptide(L)'
;LELRPDGRFELSGCPLADILGRVEVAIGSTMLHSDDPLLRYKTTARAVYDAASREAEAEGLFDLIFLNERGEVAEGARSSVFVDCGDGVLLTPALSCGVLDGVLRRELLDAGRATEAVIDRRTLESAKALYVGNALRGLLPALLRKV
;
A
#
# COMPACT_ATOMS: atom_id res chain seq x y z
N LEU A 1 -3.14 6.10 17.35
CA LEU A 1 -2.30 5.73 18.47
C LEU A 1 -0.84 6.06 18.14
N GLU A 2 -0.18 6.82 18.96
CA GLU A 2 1.25 7.13 18.86
C GLU A 2 1.94 6.70 20.16
N LEU A 3 3.00 5.89 20.05
CA LEU A 3 3.86 5.53 21.17
C LEU A 3 5.07 6.47 21.18
N ARG A 4 5.27 7.16 22.31
CA ARG A 4 6.39 8.08 22.52
C ARG A 4 7.62 7.37 23.08
N PRO A 5 8.82 7.93 22.90
CA PRO A 5 10.06 7.33 23.42
C PRO A 5 10.06 7.11 24.95
N ASP A 6 9.29 7.88 25.71
CA ASP A 6 9.15 7.75 27.15
C ASP A 6 8.16 6.66 27.60
N GLY A 7 7.62 5.87 26.64
CA GLY A 7 6.67 4.80 26.90
C GLY A 7 5.22 5.24 27.03
N ARG A 8 4.93 6.53 26.95
CA ARG A 8 3.55 7.02 26.90
C ARG A 8 2.97 6.83 25.52
N PHE A 9 1.65 6.64 25.45
CA PHE A 9 0.94 6.64 24.19
C PHE A 9 -0.20 7.65 24.21
N GLU A 10 -0.42 8.26 23.06
CA GLU A 10 -1.53 9.16 22.79
C GLU A 10 -2.55 8.48 21.90
N LEU A 11 -3.82 8.64 22.26
CA LEU A 11 -4.96 8.24 21.43
C LEU A 11 -5.60 9.49 20.86
N SER A 12 -5.72 9.53 19.56
CA SER A 12 -6.51 10.52 18.83
C SER A 12 -7.48 9.81 17.90
N GLY A 13 -8.60 10.42 17.62
CA GLY A 13 -9.60 9.89 16.70
C GLY A 13 -10.15 11.01 15.82
N CYS A 14 -10.47 10.67 14.58
CA CYS A 14 -11.23 11.52 13.69
C CYS A 14 -12.30 10.68 12.98
N PRO A 15 -13.40 11.30 12.52
CA PRO A 15 -14.39 10.60 11.70
C PRO A 15 -13.74 9.99 10.46
N LEU A 16 -14.11 8.77 10.15
CA LEU A 16 -13.67 8.06 8.95
C LEU A 16 -14.79 8.14 7.91
N ALA A 17 -14.59 8.93 6.86
CA ALA A 17 -15.54 9.00 5.76
C ALA A 17 -15.64 7.67 5.03
N ASP A 18 -16.84 7.24 4.69
CA ASP A 18 -17.05 6.05 3.88
C ASP A 18 -16.51 6.26 2.46
N ILE A 19 -15.95 5.21 1.89
CA ILE A 19 -15.51 5.16 0.50
C ILE A 19 -16.47 4.26 -0.25
N LEU A 20 -17.23 4.85 -1.18
CA LEU A 20 -18.15 4.13 -2.02
C LEU A 20 -17.54 3.88 -3.40
N GLY A 21 -17.56 2.61 -3.85
CA GLY A 21 -17.08 2.24 -5.17
C GLY A 21 -15.57 2.02 -5.26
N ARG A 22 -15.01 2.31 -6.43
CA ARG A 22 -13.59 2.14 -6.74
C ARG A 22 -12.81 3.41 -6.42
N VAL A 23 -11.59 3.23 -5.92
CA VAL A 23 -10.65 4.34 -5.71
C VAL A 23 -9.68 4.45 -6.89
N GLU A 24 -9.19 5.64 -7.17
CA GLU A 24 -8.15 5.84 -8.18
C GLU A 24 -6.78 5.92 -7.52
N VAL A 25 -5.81 5.24 -8.11
CA VAL A 25 -4.42 5.24 -7.69
C VAL A 25 -3.52 5.43 -8.91
N ALA A 26 -2.29 5.89 -8.70
CA ALA A 26 -1.28 5.98 -9.76
C ALA A 26 0.06 5.46 -9.25
N ILE A 27 1.00 5.20 -10.17
CA ILE A 27 2.38 4.90 -9.80
C ILE A 27 3.09 6.23 -9.55
N GLY A 28 3.62 6.41 -8.35
CA GLY A 28 4.39 7.59 -7.97
C GLY A 28 5.76 7.65 -8.66
N SER A 29 6.33 8.84 -8.73
CA SER A 29 7.66 9.08 -9.30
C SER A 29 8.80 8.71 -8.35
N THR A 30 8.53 8.70 -7.05
CA THR A 30 9.51 8.37 -6.01
C THR A 30 9.66 6.86 -5.86
N MET A 31 10.89 6.38 -5.75
CA MET A 31 11.19 4.97 -5.47
C MET A 31 11.52 4.75 -4.00
N LEU A 32 11.17 3.57 -3.48
CA LEU A 32 11.63 3.08 -2.19
C LEU A 32 12.91 2.25 -2.37
N HIS A 33 13.75 2.20 -1.35
CA HIS A 33 14.89 1.27 -1.30
C HIS A 33 14.48 0.04 -0.47
N SER A 34 14.39 -1.11 -1.12
CA SER A 34 13.84 -2.33 -0.51
C SER A 34 14.61 -2.86 0.69
N ASP A 35 15.87 -2.43 0.84
CA ASP A 35 16.76 -2.77 1.96
C ASP A 35 16.64 -1.79 3.15
N ASP A 36 15.83 -0.72 3.03
CA ASP A 36 15.60 0.18 4.16
C ASP A 36 14.85 -0.57 5.29
N PRO A 37 15.48 -0.76 6.45
CA PRO A 37 14.88 -1.50 7.54
C PRO A 37 13.63 -0.82 8.12
N LEU A 38 13.47 0.50 7.93
CA LEU A 38 12.33 1.25 8.45
C LEU A 38 11.02 0.93 7.72
N LEU A 39 11.07 0.43 6.48
CA LEU A 39 9.88 0.05 5.71
C LEU A 39 9.06 -1.05 6.41
N ARG A 40 9.71 -1.87 7.23
CA ARG A 40 9.04 -2.96 7.98
C ARG A 40 8.29 -2.49 9.22
N TYR A 41 8.46 -1.22 9.61
CA TYR A 41 7.90 -0.68 10.84
C TYR A 41 6.96 0.49 10.56
N LYS A 42 5.80 0.47 11.20
CA LYS A 42 4.88 1.60 11.14
C LYS A 42 5.35 2.68 12.11
N THR A 43 6.13 3.63 11.60
CA THR A 43 6.75 4.70 12.38
C THR A 43 6.26 6.08 11.96
N THR A 44 6.65 7.11 12.71
CA THR A 44 6.46 8.51 12.34
C THR A 44 7.55 9.05 11.39
N ALA A 45 8.63 8.28 11.14
CA ALA A 45 9.65 8.57 10.15
C ALA A 45 9.13 8.23 8.75
N ARG A 46 8.17 9.02 8.25
CA ARG A 46 7.43 8.72 7.01
C ARG A 46 7.33 9.89 6.04
N ALA A 47 8.38 10.72 5.99
CA ALA A 47 8.38 11.92 5.16
C ALA A 47 8.10 11.63 3.67
N VAL A 48 8.64 10.52 3.12
CA VAL A 48 8.40 10.09 1.75
C VAL A 48 6.94 9.71 1.51
N TYR A 49 6.33 8.99 2.44
CA TYR A 49 4.91 8.60 2.38
C TYR A 49 3.98 9.80 2.52
N ASP A 50 4.32 10.74 3.41
CA ASP A 50 3.53 11.95 3.63
C ASP A 50 3.60 12.89 2.41
N ALA A 51 4.74 12.97 1.74
CA ALA A 51 4.88 13.69 0.48
C ALA A 51 4.01 13.08 -0.62
N ALA A 52 4.07 11.76 -0.81
CA ALA A 52 3.25 11.04 -1.78
C ALA A 52 1.74 11.12 -1.46
N SER A 53 1.37 11.12 -0.17
CA SER A 53 -0.03 11.31 0.22
C SER A 53 -0.55 12.69 -0.16
N ARG A 54 0.25 13.75 0.04
CA ARG A 54 -0.12 15.11 -0.38
C ARG A 54 -0.21 15.25 -1.89
N GLU A 55 0.71 14.62 -2.63
CA GLU A 55 0.68 14.58 -4.09
C GLU A 55 -0.57 13.87 -4.59
N ALA A 56 -0.90 12.70 -4.03
CA ALA A 56 -2.13 11.97 -4.34
C ALA A 56 -3.38 12.85 -4.12
N GLU A 57 -3.46 13.52 -2.97
CA GLU A 57 -4.59 14.41 -2.64
C GLU A 57 -4.70 15.58 -3.64
N ALA A 58 -3.58 16.19 -4.02
CA ALA A 58 -3.55 17.29 -4.99
C ALA A 58 -4.05 16.86 -6.38
N GLU A 59 -3.86 15.59 -6.74
CA GLU A 59 -4.31 15.00 -8.01
C GLU A 59 -5.68 14.32 -7.93
N GLY A 60 -6.34 14.35 -6.77
CA GLY A 60 -7.61 13.68 -6.55
C GLY A 60 -7.52 12.15 -6.53
N LEU A 61 -6.33 11.61 -6.24
CA LEU A 61 -6.07 10.19 -6.10
C LEU A 61 -6.28 9.73 -4.65
N PHE A 62 -6.65 8.47 -4.49
CA PHE A 62 -6.68 7.83 -3.18
C PHE A 62 -5.29 7.57 -2.64
N ASP A 63 -4.37 7.09 -3.51
CA ASP A 63 -3.01 6.73 -3.11
C ASP A 63 -2.03 6.77 -4.29
N LEU A 64 -0.73 6.89 -3.99
CA LEU A 64 0.36 6.65 -4.93
C LEU A 64 1.06 5.34 -4.58
N ILE A 65 1.23 4.48 -5.57
CA ILE A 65 1.94 3.21 -5.45
C ILE A 65 3.43 3.45 -5.73
N PHE A 66 4.28 3.03 -4.80
CA PHE A 66 5.72 3.05 -4.97
C PHE A 66 6.23 1.82 -5.72
N LEU A 67 7.21 2.03 -6.55
CA LEU A 67 8.13 0.99 -6.99
C LEU A 67 9.40 1.05 -6.15
N ASN A 68 10.13 -0.06 -6.06
CA ASN A 68 11.45 -0.06 -5.46
C ASN A 68 12.56 0.17 -6.52
N GLU A 69 13.82 0.19 -6.10
CA GLU A 69 15.00 0.40 -6.93
C GLU A 69 15.19 -0.66 -8.02
N ARG A 70 14.48 -1.80 -7.92
CA ARG A 70 14.49 -2.87 -8.92
C ARG A 70 13.31 -2.79 -9.89
N GLY A 71 12.46 -1.76 -9.76
CA GLY A 71 11.25 -1.61 -10.57
C GLY A 71 10.11 -2.53 -10.15
N GLU A 72 10.20 -3.16 -8.98
CA GLU A 72 9.16 -4.01 -8.41
C GLU A 72 8.15 -3.17 -7.64
N VAL A 73 6.88 -3.55 -7.68
CA VAL A 73 5.83 -2.92 -6.88
C VAL A 73 6.14 -3.16 -5.39
N ALA A 74 6.16 -2.09 -4.63
CA ALA A 74 6.26 -2.13 -3.18
C ALA A 74 4.87 -1.94 -2.55
N GLU A 75 4.53 -0.76 -2.12
CA GLU A 75 3.27 -0.48 -1.44
C GLU A 75 2.74 0.91 -1.80
N GLY A 76 1.53 1.26 -1.37
CA GLY A 76 1.04 2.63 -1.44
C GLY A 76 1.52 3.47 -0.27
N ALA A 77 1.36 4.80 -0.38
CA ALA A 77 1.72 5.72 0.70
C ALA A 77 0.93 5.46 1.99
N ARG A 78 -0.24 4.85 1.88
CA ARG A 78 -1.12 4.50 3.02
C ARG A 78 -1.71 3.09 2.95
N SER A 79 -1.43 2.33 1.89
CA SER A 79 -2.09 1.04 1.63
C SER A 79 -1.12 -0.04 1.17
N SER A 80 -1.46 -1.30 1.45
CA SER A 80 -0.90 -2.46 0.76
C SER A 80 -1.56 -2.63 -0.60
N VAL A 81 -0.84 -3.23 -1.56
CA VAL A 81 -1.26 -3.45 -2.94
C VAL A 81 -1.58 -4.93 -3.15
N PHE A 82 -2.66 -5.21 -3.88
CA PHE A 82 -3.07 -6.56 -4.24
C PHE A 82 -3.53 -6.57 -5.69
N VAL A 83 -3.08 -7.55 -6.47
CA VAL A 83 -3.48 -7.72 -7.87
C VAL A 83 -4.13 -9.08 -8.10
N ASP A 84 -5.17 -9.11 -8.91
CA ASP A 84 -5.79 -10.33 -9.42
C ASP A 84 -5.35 -10.54 -10.87
N CYS A 85 -4.65 -11.64 -11.11
CA CYS A 85 -4.24 -12.07 -12.45
C CYS A 85 -5.26 -13.01 -13.10
N GLY A 86 -6.34 -13.36 -12.38
CA GLY A 86 -7.47 -14.13 -12.92
C GLY A 86 -7.57 -15.58 -12.45
N ASP A 87 -6.71 -16.00 -11.54
CA ASP A 87 -6.69 -17.35 -10.94
C ASP A 87 -7.42 -17.45 -9.59
N GLY A 88 -7.99 -16.33 -9.13
CA GLY A 88 -8.84 -16.29 -7.94
C GLY A 88 -8.09 -16.07 -6.62
N VAL A 89 -6.75 -16.03 -6.65
CA VAL A 89 -5.90 -15.68 -5.50
C VAL A 89 -5.23 -14.36 -5.79
N LEU A 90 -5.27 -13.44 -4.82
CA LEU A 90 -4.61 -12.14 -4.97
C LEU A 90 -3.09 -12.28 -4.81
N LEU A 91 -2.32 -11.61 -5.65
CA LEU A 91 -0.90 -11.43 -5.44
C LEU A 91 -0.67 -10.14 -4.66
N THR A 92 0.23 -10.17 -3.68
CA THR A 92 0.69 -8.99 -2.96
C THR A 92 2.21 -8.97 -2.93
N PRO A 93 2.85 -7.80 -3.01
CA PRO A 93 4.31 -7.72 -3.00
C PRO A 93 4.92 -8.44 -1.81
N ALA A 94 6.00 -9.20 -2.07
CA ALA A 94 6.75 -9.90 -1.04
C ALA A 94 7.45 -8.90 -0.10
N LEU A 95 7.71 -9.29 1.15
CA LEU A 95 8.44 -8.45 2.11
C LEU A 95 9.81 -8.00 1.58
N SER A 96 10.44 -8.81 0.72
CA SER A 96 11.71 -8.47 0.06
C SER A 96 11.61 -7.29 -0.91
N CYS A 97 10.41 -6.90 -1.32
CA CYS A 97 10.19 -5.72 -2.15
C CYS A 97 10.23 -4.40 -1.37
N GLY A 98 10.38 -4.46 -0.03
CA GLY A 98 10.42 -3.28 0.83
C GLY A 98 9.03 -2.77 1.19
N VAL A 99 8.22 -3.61 1.81
CA VAL A 99 6.85 -3.30 2.20
C VAL A 99 6.63 -3.45 3.70
N LEU A 100 5.65 -2.73 4.21
CA LEU A 100 5.15 -2.94 5.55
C LEU A 100 4.40 -4.27 5.64
N ASP A 101 4.71 -5.08 6.67
CA ASP A 101 3.91 -6.26 6.98
C ASP A 101 2.62 -5.86 7.72
N GLY A 102 1.71 -5.23 6.96
CA GLY A 102 0.47 -4.65 7.46
C GLY A 102 -0.55 -5.70 7.89
N VAL A 103 -1.42 -5.35 8.85
CA VAL A 103 -2.43 -6.27 9.43
C VAL A 103 -3.35 -6.85 8.35
N LEU A 104 -3.96 -6.02 7.50
CA LEU A 104 -4.82 -6.51 6.40
C LEU A 104 -4.06 -7.48 5.48
N ARG A 105 -2.81 -7.13 5.13
CA ARG A 105 -1.97 -7.97 4.30
C ARG A 105 -1.77 -9.34 4.94
N ARG A 106 -1.42 -9.38 6.21
CA ARG A 106 -1.22 -10.62 6.97
C ARG A 106 -2.49 -11.44 7.05
N GLU A 107 -3.63 -10.83 7.37
CA GLU A 107 -4.92 -11.51 7.42
C GLU A 107 -5.28 -12.20 6.09
N LEU A 108 -5.02 -11.54 4.95
CA LEU A 108 -5.31 -12.12 3.64
C LEU A 108 -4.35 -13.27 3.28
N LEU A 109 -3.08 -13.16 3.66
CA LEU A 109 -2.09 -14.23 3.49
C LEU A 109 -2.44 -15.46 4.35
N ASP A 110 -2.72 -15.25 5.63
CA ASP A 110 -3.04 -16.31 6.60
C ASP A 110 -4.36 -17.02 6.22
N ALA A 111 -5.30 -16.31 5.64
CA ALA A 111 -6.55 -16.86 5.12
C ALA A 111 -6.41 -17.56 3.74
N GLY A 112 -5.22 -17.58 3.13
CA GLY A 112 -5.00 -18.13 1.80
C GLY A 112 -5.70 -17.34 0.67
N ARG A 113 -6.12 -16.10 0.94
CA ARG A 113 -6.77 -15.21 -0.03
C ARG A 113 -5.78 -14.38 -0.83
N ALA A 114 -4.54 -14.28 -0.35
CA ALA A 114 -3.43 -13.66 -1.05
C ALA A 114 -2.19 -14.55 -0.97
N THR A 115 -1.26 -14.34 -1.89
CA THR A 115 0.06 -14.97 -1.93
C THR A 115 1.11 -13.91 -2.22
N GLU A 116 2.27 -14.00 -1.58
CA GLU A 116 3.39 -13.12 -1.86
C GLU A 116 3.99 -13.39 -3.25
N ALA A 117 4.29 -12.32 -3.97
CA ALA A 117 4.96 -12.39 -5.27
C ALA A 117 5.85 -11.16 -5.49
N VAL A 118 6.81 -11.30 -6.37
CA VAL A 118 7.48 -10.14 -6.98
C VAL A 118 6.59 -9.69 -8.15
N ILE A 119 6.06 -8.47 -8.04
CA ILE A 119 5.14 -7.89 -9.01
C ILE A 119 5.89 -6.75 -9.70
N ASP A 120 6.08 -6.84 -11.00
CA ASP A 120 6.64 -5.75 -11.78
C ASP A 120 5.55 -4.76 -12.23
N ARG A 121 5.99 -3.61 -12.74
CA ARG A 121 5.09 -2.59 -13.29
C ARG A 121 4.13 -3.15 -14.35
N ARG A 122 4.62 -4.01 -15.23
CA ARG A 122 3.83 -4.58 -16.34
C ARG A 122 2.71 -5.48 -15.81
N THR A 123 3.00 -6.30 -14.83
CA THR A 123 2.01 -7.17 -14.16
C THR A 123 0.94 -6.32 -13.48
N LEU A 124 1.31 -5.25 -12.78
CA LEU A 124 0.38 -4.31 -12.17
C LEU A 124 -0.54 -3.66 -13.22
N GLU A 125 0.03 -3.19 -14.34
CA GLU A 125 -0.71 -2.51 -15.42
C GLU A 125 -1.63 -3.44 -16.23
N SER A 126 -1.31 -4.74 -16.27
CA SER A 126 -2.08 -5.77 -17.00
C SER A 126 -2.98 -6.60 -16.09
N ALA A 127 -3.03 -6.32 -14.78
CA ALA A 127 -3.85 -7.05 -13.84
C ALA A 127 -5.34 -7.00 -14.23
N LYS A 128 -6.04 -8.11 -14.05
CA LYS A 128 -7.49 -8.19 -14.26
C LYS A 128 -8.26 -7.31 -13.30
N ALA A 129 -7.77 -7.23 -12.06
CA ALA A 129 -8.28 -6.32 -11.05
C ALA A 129 -7.15 -5.89 -10.11
N LEU A 130 -7.28 -4.66 -9.62
CA LEU A 130 -6.38 -4.05 -8.65
C LEU A 130 -7.16 -3.72 -7.38
N TYR A 131 -6.54 -3.97 -6.25
CA TYR A 131 -7.04 -3.57 -4.95
C TYR A 131 -5.94 -2.90 -4.13
N VAL A 132 -6.35 -1.96 -3.30
CA VAL A 132 -5.48 -1.35 -2.29
C VAL A 132 -6.20 -1.38 -0.95
N GLY A 133 -5.46 -1.37 0.15
CA GLY A 133 -6.13 -1.39 1.45
C GLY A 133 -5.21 -1.40 2.65
N ASN A 134 -5.82 -1.23 3.79
CA ASN A 134 -5.17 -1.31 5.10
C ASN A 134 -6.15 -1.78 6.17
N ALA A 135 -5.70 -2.01 7.40
CA ALA A 135 -6.53 -2.50 8.49
C ALA A 135 -7.74 -1.60 8.82
N LEU A 136 -7.66 -0.30 8.50
CA LEU A 136 -8.72 0.66 8.78
C LEU A 136 -9.84 0.62 7.72
N ARG A 137 -9.45 0.49 6.44
CA ARG A 137 -10.35 0.60 5.28
C ARG A 137 -10.78 -0.75 4.71
N GLY A 138 -10.09 -1.83 5.08
CA GLY A 138 -10.24 -3.10 4.40
C GLY A 138 -9.69 -3.07 2.98
N LEU A 139 -10.14 -4.00 2.17
CA LEU A 139 -9.74 -4.15 0.76
C LEU A 139 -10.66 -3.32 -0.14
N LEU A 140 -10.11 -2.33 -0.84
CA LEU A 140 -10.83 -1.42 -1.73
C LEU A 140 -10.51 -1.76 -3.19
N PRO A 141 -11.51 -1.94 -4.06
CA PRO A 141 -11.28 -2.03 -5.49
C PRO A 141 -10.63 -0.73 -6.00
N ALA A 142 -9.63 -0.85 -6.85
CA ALA A 142 -8.88 0.29 -7.36
C ALA A 142 -8.81 0.32 -8.88
N LEU A 143 -8.63 1.53 -9.42
CA LEU A 143 -8.29 1.76 -10.83
C LEU A 143 -6.90 2.39 -10.90
N LEU A 144 -6.03 1.81 -11.71
CA LEU A 144 -4.73 2.40 -11.99
C LEU A 144 -4.89 3.48 -13.05
N ARG A 145 -4.68 4.74 -12.67
CA ARG A 145 -4.58 5.86 -13.62
C ARG A 145 -3.26 5.72 -14.38
N LYS A 146 -3.34 5.67 -15.69
CA LYS A 146 -2.16 5.74 -16.56
C LYS A 146 -1.77 7.21 -16.72
N VAL A 147 -0.53 7.50 -16.41
CA VAL A 147 0.10 8.82 -16.62
C VAL A 147 0.82 8.78 -17.96
#